data_a714299de0ac847cc454d5bd86667dce
#
_entry.id   a714299de0ac847cc454d5bd86667dce
#
_cell.length_a   1.000
_cell.length_b   1.000
_cell.length_c   1.000
_cell.angle_alpha   90.00
_cell.angle_beta   90.00
_cell.angle_gamma   90.00
#
_symmetry.space_group_name_H-M   'P 1'
#
loop_
_entity.id
_entity.type
_entity.pdbx_description
1 polymer ?
#
loop_
_entity_poly.entity_id
_entity_poly.type
_entity_poly.pdbx_seq_one_letter_code
_entity_poly.pdbx_strand_id
1 'polypeptide(L)'
;MRRLTAVLVVALLAIPGSAMAAGKGAKVYRAKLAPVAADATTPTGRAHLVDGKKNNILTIHAKGLTAGVAYPWHMHAFDPSVTPDPCAPGATPGPIVPDFTYPLLTANPAGNAHSKAKSRTFDWGPATNGYYVDIHDPVTDAPIACGVLGRKAPKAPIAPPMSTSPQKQGKGPQKPQPQGKLRGFERH
;
A
#
# COMPACT_ATOMS: atom_id res chain seq x y z
N MET A 1 -12.16 52.29 -35.43
CA MET A 1 -11.26 51.37 -34.70
C MET A 1 -12.09 50.18 -34.24
N ARG A 2 -12.03 49.02 -34.93
CA ARG A 2 -12.78 47.78 -34.57
C ARG A 2 -11.86 46.90 -33.73
N ARG A 3 -12.25 46.63 -32.48
CA ARG A 3 -11.54 45.68 -31.60
C ARG A 3 -12.00 44.26 -31.90
N LEU A 4 -11.10 43.45 -32.45
CA LEU A 4 -11.26 42.01 -32.62
C LEU A 4 -10.96 41.31 -31.29
N THR A 5 -11.98 40.72 -30.67
CA THR A 5 -11.83 39.88 -29.48
C THR A 5 -11.57 38.46 -29.96
N ALA A 6 -10.36 37.98 -29.78
CA ALA A 6 -10.00 36.59 -30.06
C ALA A 6 -10.48 35.70 -28.90
N VAL A 7 -11.42 34.81 -29.19
CA VAL A 7 -11.87 33.76 -28.24
C VAL A 7 -10.95 32.56 -28.38
N LEU A 8 -10.16 32.32 -27.32
CA LEU A 8 -9.27 31.16 -27.25
C LEU A 8 -10.10 29.96 -26.75
N VAL A 9 -10.44 29.04 -27.66
CA VAL A 9 -11.09 27.76 -27.28
C VAL A 9 -10.00 26.77 -26.84
N VAL A 10 -9.89 26.54 -25.56
CA VAL A 10 -9.03 25.49 -25.01
C VAL A 10 -9.78 24.16 -25.08
N ALA A 11 -9.42 23.33 -26.06
CA ALA A 11 -9.90 21.96 -26.16
C ALA A 11 -9.21 21.09 -25.09
N LEU A 12 -9.94 20.73 -24.05
CA LEU A 12 -9.51 19.69 -23.08
C LEU A 12 -9.53 18.33 -23.80
N LEU A 13 -8.36 17.86 -24.20
CA LEU A 13 -8.16 16.47 -24.63
C LEU A 13 -8.25 15.57 -23.39
N ALA A 14 -9.40 14.97 -23.18
CA ALA A 14 -9.55 13.87 -22.22
C ALA A 14 -8.76 12.67 -22.75
N ILE A 15 -7.57 12.42 -22.18
CA ILE A 15 -6.79 11.20 -22.45
C ILE A 15 -7.53 10.04 -21.78
N PRO A 16 -8.12 9.09 -22.54
CA PRO A 16 -8.69 7.90 -21.94
C PRO A 16 -7.56 7.12 -21.27
N GLY A 17 -7.55 7.09 -19.95
CA GLY A 17 -6.68 6.21 -19.17
C GLY A 17 -6.94 4.77 -19.61
N SER A 18 -6.03 4.17 -20.35
CA SER A 18 -6.08 2.77 -20.75
C SER A 18 -6.09 1.92 -19.47
N ALA A 19 -7.29 1.59 -19.01
CA ALA A 19 -7.48 0.53 -18.02
C ALA A 19 -7.00 -0.75 -18.71
N MET A 20 -5.80 -1.22 -18.34
CA MET A 20 -5.34 -2.54 -18.75
C MET A 20 -6.35 -3.56 -18.18
N ALA A 21 -7.24 -4.04 -19.04
CA ALA A 21 -8.12 -5.13 -18.72
C ALA A 21 -7.24 -6.35 -18.39
N ALA A 22 -7.17 -6.68 -17.10
CA ALA A 22 -6.57 -7.94 -16.67
C ALA A 22 -7.39 -9.06 -17.33
N GLY A 23 -6.76 -9.81 -18.24
CA GLY A 23 -7.38 -10.93 -18.90
C GLY A 23 -7.94 -11.90 -17.85
N LYS A 24 -9.08 -12.58 -18.17
CA LYS A 24 -9.71 -13.56 -17.27
C LYS A 24 -8.64 -14.53 -16.74
N GLY A 25 -8.34 -14.47 -15.43
CA GLY A 25 -7.38 -15.33 -14.76
C GLY A 25 -6.09 -14.66 -14.26
N ALA A 26 -5.77 -13.40 -14.61
CA ALA A 26 -4.64 -12.70 -14.04
C ALA A 26 -4.90 -12.33 -12.57
N LYS A 27 -3.94 -12.65 -11.70
CA LYS A 27 -3.98 -12.25 -10.29
C LYS A 27 -3.30 -10.89 -10.14
N VAL A 28 -3.85 -10.02 -9.30
CA VAL A 28 -3.29 -8.68 -9.05
C VAL A 28 -2.96 -8.55 -7.57
N TYR A 29 -1.69 -8.24 -7.30
CA TYR A 29 -1.18 -7.95 -5.97
C TYR A 29 -0.85 -6.47 -5.88
N ARG A 30 -0.99 -5.90 -4.69
CA ARG A 30 -0.81 -4.46 -4.48
C ARG A 30 -0.05 -4.20 -3.20
N ALA A 31 0.84 -3.21 -3.25
CA ALA A 31 1.48 -2.64 -2.08
C ALA A 31 1.18 -1.14 -2.00
N LYS A 32 0.97 -0.65 -0.79
CA LYS A 32 1.07 0.78 -0.46
C LYS A 32 2.47 1.00 0.08
N LEU A 33 3.25 1.84 -0.58
CA LEU A 33 4.57 2.21 -0.11
C LEU A 33 4.46 3.36 0.90
N ALA A 34 5.08 3.15 2.05
CA ALA A 34 5.22 4.15 3.11
C ALA A 34 6.72 4.42 3.35
N PRO A 35 7.09 5.58 3.92
CA PRO A 35 8.45 5.82 4.34
C PRO A 35 8.91 4.76 5.34
N VAL A 36 10.18 4.33 5.26
CA VAL A 36 10.78 3.38 6.22
C VAL A 36 11.15 4.11 7.52
N ALA A 37 11.67 5.34 7.45
CA ALA A 37 11.95 6.13 8.64
C ALA A 37 10.65 6.55 9.34
N ALA A 38 10.56 6.34 10.64
CA ALA A 38 9.33 6.51 11.41
C ALA A 38 8.81 7.96 11.47
N ASP A 39 9.70 8.93 11.34
CA ASP A 39 9.41 10.36 11.35
C ASP A 39 9.23 10.96 9.95
N ALA A 40 9.51 10.17 8.90
CA ALA A 40 9.38 10.63 7.51
C ALA A 40 7.93 10.55 7.01
N THR A 41 7.54 11.53 6.22
CA THR A 41 6.24 11.56 5.52
C THR A 41 6.36 11.21 4.05
N THR A 42 7.58 11.19 3.50
CA THR A 42 7.94 10.90 2.10
C THR A 42 9.22 10.08 2.04
N PRO A 43 9.45 9.33 0.95
CA PRO A 43 8.54 9.16 -0.18
C PRO A 43 7.37 8.22 0.12
N THR A 44 6.29 8.35 -0.64
CA THR A 44 5.14 7.44 -0.59
C THR A 44 4.80 6.94 -1.99
N GLY A 45 4.03 5.84 -2.06
CA GLY A 45 3.68 5.31 -3.37
C GLY A 45 2.76 4.12 -3.37
N ARG A 46 2.77 3.42 -4.50
CA ARG A 46 2.07 2.15 -4.68
C ARG A 46 2.81 1.28 -5.68
N ALA A 47 2.78 -0.01 -5.47
CA ALA A 47 3.20 -1.00 -6.44
C ALA A 47 2.06 -1.94 -6.81
N HIS A 48 2.06 -2.42 -8.05
CA HIS A 48 1.10 -3.38 -8.56
C HIS A 48 1.86 -4.48 -9.31
N LEU A 49 1.69 -5.71 -8.90
CA LEU A 49 2.13 -6.88 -9.65
C LEU A 49 0.91 -7.54 -10.30
N VAL A 50 0.94 -7.62 -11.62
CA VAL A 50 -0.02 -8.41 -12.41
C VAL A 50 0.67 -9.73 -12.74
N ASP A 51 0.20 -10.80 -12.09
CA ASP A 51 0.64 -12.17 -12.34
C ASP A 51 -0.20 -12.74 -13.49
N GLY A 52 0.35 -12.69 -14.68
CA GLY A 52 -0.30 -13.14 -15.92
C GLY A 52 0.31 -14.44 -16.45
N LYS A 53 -0.48 -15.19 -17.22
CA LYS A 53 -0.06 -16.49 -17.78
C LYS A 53 1.22 -16.47 -18.63
N LYS A 54 1.55 -15.34 -19.25
CA LYS A 54 2.69 -15.21 -20.16
C LYS A 54 3.73 -14.21 -19.69
N ASN A 55 3.32 -13.22 -18.92
CA ASN A 55 4.18 -12.16 -18.43
C ASN A 55 3.71 -11.69 -17.07
N ASN A 56 4.63 -11.52 -16.20
CA ASN A 56 4.45 -10.84 -14.92
C ASN A 56 4.90 -9.39 -15.07
N ILE A 57 4.07 -8.45 -14.65
CA ILE A 57 4.34 -7.01 -14.78
C ILE A 57 4.24 -6.38 -13.41
N LEU A 58 5.37 -5.90 -12.91
CA LEU A 58 5.45 -5.11 -11.69
C LEU A 58 5.56 -3.63 -12.08
N THR A 59 4.63 -2.83 -11.60
CA THR A 59 4.58 -1.38 -11.84
C THR A 59 4.68 -0.66 -10.52
N ILE A 60 5.52 0.38 -10.46
CA ILE A 60 5.68 1.24 -9.29
C ILE A 60 5.36 2.70 -9.64
N HIS A 61 4.69 3.38 -8.73
CA HIS A 61 4.45 4.81 -8.75
C HIS A 61 4.88 5.37 -7.40
N ALA A 62 5.70 6.39 -7.40
CA ALA A 62 6.16 7.07 -6.20
C ALA A 62 5.96 8.59 -6.31
N LYS A 63 5.92 9.25 -5.17
CA LYS A 63 5.84 10.71 -5.04
C LYS A 63 6.62 11.18 -3.81
N GLY A 64 7.01 12.46 -3.82
CA GLY A 64 7.83 13.04 -2.76
C GLY A 64 9.30 12.66 -2.86
N LEU A 65 9.75 12.28 -4.06
CA LEU A 65 11.15 12.05 -4.40
C LEU A 65 11.85 13.37 -4.80
N THR A 66 13.17 13.43 -4.70
CA THR A 66 13.94 14.58 -5.18
C THR A 66 13.91 14.65 -6.70
N ALA A 67 13.50 15.80 -7.25
CA ALA A 67 13.37 16.01 -8.69
C ALA A 67 14.68 15.72 -9.43
N GLY A 68 14.61 15.04 -10.55
CA GLY A 68 15.75 14.70 -11.42
C GLY A 68 16.62 13.54 -10.92
N VAL A 69 16.40 13.05 -9.70
CA VAL A 69 17.16 11.93 -9.13
C VAL A 69 16.58 10.59 -9.60
N ALA A 70 17.47 9.65 -9.88
CA ALA A 70 17.13 8.27 -10.26
C ALA A 70 17.37 7.34 -9.07
N TYR A 71 16.33 6.60 -8.68
CA TYR A 71 16.29 5.76 -7.49
C TYR A 71 16.30 4.28 -7.89
N PRO A 72 17.16 3.44 -7.31
CA PRO A 72 17.00 1.99 -7.36
C PRO A 72 15.71 1.57 -6.66
N TRP A 73 15.11 0.50 -7.13
CA TRP A 73 13.96 -0.12 -6.51
C TRP A 73 13.90 -1.59 -6.89
N HIS A 74 13.44 -2.45 -5.98
CA HIS A 74 13.40 -3.88 -6.18
C HIS A 74 12.14 -4.50 -5.59
N MET A 75 11.87 -5.75 -5.99
CA MET A 75 11.00 -6.65 -5.27
C MET A 75 11.85 -7.69 -4.54
N HIS A 76 11.54 -7.90 -3.27
CA HIS A 76 12.22 -8.85 -2.41
C HIS A 76 11.28 -9.97 -1.99
N ALA A 77 11.83 -11.16 -1.78
CA ALA A 77 11.14 -12.25 -1.11
C ALA A 77 11.44 -12.23 0.39
N PHE A 78 10.48 -12.66 1.23
CA PHE A 78 10.69 -12.83 2.65
C PHE A 78 9.84 -13.97 3.19
N ASP A 79 10.24 -14.51 4.34
CA ASP A 79 9.44 -15.47 5.11
C ASP A 79 8.70 -14.71 6.22
N PRO A 80 7.37 -14.63 6.17
CA PRO A 80 6.58 -13.92 7.19
C PRO A 80 6.68 -14.54 8.60
N SER A 81 7.08 -15.80 8.70
CA SER A 81 7.29 -16.46 10.01
C SER A 81 8.59 -16.03 10.70
N VAL A 82 9.58 -15.58 9.91
CA VAL A 82 10.89 -15.12 10.38
C VAL A 82 10.93 -13.59 10.47
N THR A 83 10.40 -12.93 9.46
CA THR A 83 10.36 -11.46 9.34
C THR A 83 8.93 -11.00 9.19
N PRO A 84 8.17 -10.81 10.28
CA PRO A 84 6.74 -10.48 10.20
C PRO A 84 6.48 -9.11 9.56
N ASP A 85 7.40 -8.17 9.71
CA ASP A 85 7.36 -6.85 9.03
C ASP A 85 8.70 -6.56 8.34
N PRO A 86 8.81 -6.87 7.03
CA PRO A 86 10.03 -6.63 6.28
C PRO A 86 10.27 -5.13 5.98
N CYS A 87 9.28 -4.28 6.22
CA CYS A 87 9.36 -2.83 6.04
C CYS A 87 9.67 -2.06 7.32
N ALA A 88 9.86 -2.74 8.46
CA ALA A 88 10.23 -2.09 9.71
C ALA A 88 11.63 -1.43 9.59
N PRO A 89 11.87 -0.27 10.24
CA PRO A 89 13.19 0.31 10.30
C PRO A 89 14.23 -0.68 10.84
N GLY A 90 15.33 -0.87 10.11
CA GLY A 90 16.40 -1.80 10.47
C GLY A 90 16.10 -3.29 10.22
N ALA A 91 14.99 -3.62 9.57
CA ALA A 91 14.74 -4.99 9.14
C ALA A 91 15.84 -5.44 8.16
N THR A 92 16.28 -6.71 8.32
CA THR A 92 17.23 -7.29 7.36
C THR A 92 16.53 -7.51 6.03
N PRO A 93 17.04 -6.95 4.93
CA PRO A 93 16.45 -7.14 3.60
C PRO A 93 16.44 -8.62 3.20
N GLY A 94 15.33 -9.06 2.67
CA GLY A 94 15.24 -10.37 2.01
C GLY A 94 15.98 -10.37 0.67
N PRO A 95 16.16 -11.53 0.01
CA PRO A 95 16.79 -11.60 -1.29
C PRO A 95 15.97 -10.86 -2.36
N ILE A 96 16.66 -10.13 -3.24
CA ILE A 96 16.05 -9.52 -4.42
C ILE A 96 15.53 -10.64 -5.32
N VAL A 97 14.34 -10.48 -5.87
CA VAL A 97 13.76 -11.40 -6.86
C VAL A 97 14.45 -11.16 -8.20
N PRO A 98 15.30 -12.09 -8.67
CA PRO A 98 16.18 -11.86 -9.83
C PRO A 98 15.45 -11.93 -11.18
N ASP A 99 14.24 -12.46 -11.20
CA ASP A 99 13.44 -12.68 -12.42
C ASP A 99 13.02 -11.40 -13.13
N PHE A 100 13.11 -10.26 -12.46
CA PHE A 100 12.74 -8.95 -13.02
C PHE A 100 13.99 -8.12 -13.34
N THR A 101 13.92 -7.40 -14.46
CA THR A 101 14.83 -6.28 -14.70
C THR A 101 14.16 -5.02 -14.18
N TYR A 102 14.80 -4.34 -13.24
CA TYR A 102 14.28 -3.14 -12.56
C TYR A 102 14.89 -1.87 -13.17
N PRO A 103 14.21 -1.17 -14.11
CA PRO A 103 14.68 0.12 -14.59
C PRO A 103 14.62 1.16 -13.46
N LEU A 104 15.57 2.08 -13.41
CA LEU A 104 15.60 3.15 -12.41
C LEU A 104 14.30 3.95 -12.37
N LEU A 105 13.93 4.40 -11.19
CA LEU A 105 12.76 5.21 -10.91
C LEU A 105 13.17 6.69 -10.92
N THR A 106 13.13 7.34 -12.10
CA THR A 106 13.56 8.74 -12.24
C THR A 106 12.44 9.70 -11.91
N ALA A 107 12.68 10.59 -10.93
CA ALA A 107 11.71 11.57 -10.49
C ALA A 107 11.61 12.75 -11.47
N ASN A 108 10.40 13.13 -11.84
CA ASN A 108 10.12 14.33 -12.62
C ASN A 108 10.27 15.62 -11.75
N PRO A 109 10.16 16.83 -12.34
CA PRO A 109 10.30 18.09 -11.59
C PRO A 109 9.31 18.26 -10.42
N ALA A 110 8.19 17.54 -10.41
CA ALA A 110 7.20 17.52 -9.32
C ALA A 110 7.48 16.45 -8.25
N GLY A 111 8.62 15.74 -8.33
CA GLY A 111 8.98 14.67 -7.40
C GLY A 111 8.16 13.37 -7.58
N ASN A 112 7.47 13.21 -8.73
CA ASN A 112 6.75 11.98 -9.05
C ASN A 112 7.60 11.11 -9.96
N ALA A 113 7.52 9.79 -9.74
CA ALA A 113 8.21 8.82 -10.57
C ALA A 113 7.35 7.60 -10.87
N HIS A 114 7.64 6.95 -11.99
CA HIS A 114 6.97 5.75 -12.45
C HIS A 114 7.95 4.85 -13.15
N SER A 115 7.92 3.55 -12.84
CA SER A 115 8.73 2.55 -13.52
C SER A 115 7.97 1.23 -13.66
N LYS A 116 8.46 0.36 -14.54
CA LYS A 116 7.85 -0.93 -14.84
C LYS A 116 8.91 -1.98 -15.09
N ALA A 117 8.87 -3.04 -14.29
CA ALA A 117 9.66 -4.25 -14.49
C ALA A 117 8.79 -5.36 -15.10
N LYS A 118 9.40 -6.24 -15.90
CA LYS A 118 8.73 -7.36 -16.55
C LYS A 118 9.51 -8.63 -16.31
N SER A 119 8.80 -9.74 -16.14
CA SER A 119 9.36 -11.08 -16.09
C SER A 119 8.50 -12.05 -16.90
N ARG A 120 9.16 -13.06 -17.50
CA ARG A 120 8.49 -14.21 -18.12
C ARG A 120 8.69 -15.49 -17.31
N THR A 121 9.65 -15.47 -16.38
CA THR A 121 10.10 -16.62 -15.61
C THR A 121 9.68 -16.59 -14.16
N PHE A 122 9.26 -15.40 -13.66
CA PHE A 122 8.82 -15.25 -12.28
C PHE A 122 7.64 -16.19 -11.98
N ASP A 123 7.85 -17.05 -11.00
CA ASP A 123 6.81 -17.85 -10.38
C ASP A 123 6.58 -17.34 -8.95
N TRP A 124 5.33 -17.22 -8.56
CA TRP A 124 4.96 -16.71 -7.23
C TRP A 124 5.50 -17.59 -6.09
N GLY A 125 6.02 -18.77 -6.39
CA GLY A 125 6.61 -19.70 -5.42
C GLY A 125 5.58 -20.27 -4.43
N PRO A 126 6.03 -20.96 -3.39
CA PRO A 126 5.17 -21.53 -2.37
C PRO A 126 4.40 -20.43 -1.63
N ALA A 127 3.19 -20.75 -1.19
CA ALA A 127 2.28 -19.82 -0.50
C ALA A 127 2.85 -19.26 0.84
N THR A 128 3.95 -19.81 1.31
CA THR A 128 4.66 -19.40 2.52
C THR A 128 5.55 -18.18 2.32
N ASN A 129 5.91 -17.84 1.07
CA ASN A 129 6.74 -16.69 0.79
C ASN A 129 5.88 -15.43 0.71
N GLY A 130 6.29 -14.38 1.40
CA GLY A 130 5.82 -13.02 1.20
C GLY A 130 6.73 -12.29 0.20
N TYR A 131 6.21 -11.20 -0.37
CA TYR A 131 6.97 -10.30 -1.24
C TYR A 131 6.68 -8.86 -0.83
N TYR A 132 7.72 -8.02 -0.92
CA TYR A 132 7.58 -6.58 -0.73
C TYR A 132 8.35 -5.83 -1.81
N VAL A 133 8.04 -4.56 -1.97
CA VAL A 133 8.72 -3.65 -2.90
C VAL A 133 9.28 -2.49 -2.10
N ASP A 134 10.51 -2.13 -2.35
CA ASP A 134 11.15 -0.98 -1.75
C ASP A 134 11.78 -0.05 -2.79
N ILE A 135 12.06 1.17 -2.35
CA ILE A 135 12.79 2.20 -3.07
C ILE A 135 14.01 2.52 -2.22
N HIS A 136 15.17 2.58 -2.84
CA HIS A 136 16.44 2.82 -2.17
C HIS A 136 16.94 4.25 -2.40
N ASP A 137 17.64 4.77 -1.41
CA ASP A 137 18.45 5.99 -1.56
C ASP A 137 19.59 5.70 -2.54
N PRO A 138 19.80 6.54 -3.58
CA PRO A 138 20.78 6.26 -4.63
C PRO A 138 22.23 6.38 -4.18
N VAL A 139 22.51 6.93 -2.99
CA VAL A 139 23.86 7.12 -2.45
C VAL A 139 24.20 6.08 -1.40
N THR A 140 23.29 5.83 -0.48
CA THR A 140 23.51 4.94 0.67
C THR A 140 23.00 3.54 0.47
N ASP A 141 22.19 3.31 -0.59
CA ASP A 141 21.47 2.05 -0.87
C ASP A 141 20.50 1.63 0.26
N ALA A 142 20.24 2.52 1.21
CA ALA A 142 19.29 2.25 2.28
C ALA A 142 17.84 2.34 1.77
N PRO A 143 16.92 1.48 2.22
CA PRO A 143 15.52 1.56 1.84
C PRO A 143 14.89 2.84 2.43
N ILE A 144 14.25 3.66 1.57
CA ILE A 144 13.58 4.91 1.95
C ILE A 144 12.05 4.80 1.92
N ALA A 145 11.51 3.87 1.14
CA ALA A 145 10.08 3.52 1.16
C ALA A 145 9.89 2.03 0.89
N CYS A 146 8.90 1.44 1.53
CA CYS A 146 8.65 0.01 1.46
C CYS A 146 7.16 -0.31 1.55
N GLY A 147 6.73 -1.45 0.98
CA GLY A 147 5.37 -1.94 1.09
C GLY A 147 5.21 -3.40 0.71
N VAL A 148 4.48 -4.15 1.52
CA VAL A 148 4.22 -5.58 1.30
C VAL A 148 3.16 -5.78 0.23
N LEU A 149 3.43 -6.68 -0.73
CA LEU A 149 2.51 -7.07 -1.79
C LEU A 149 1.45 -8.03 -1.24
N GLY A 150 0.22 -7.56 -1.14
CA GLY A 150 -0.93 -8.36 -0.74
C GLY A 150 -1.94 -8.54 -1.88
N ARG A 151 -2.65 -9.67 -1.89
CA ARG A 151 -3.86 -9.79 -2.70
C ARG A 151 -4.87 -8.76 -2.20
N LYS A 152 -5.50 -8.03 -3.11
CA LYS A 152 -6.68 -7.26 -2.72
C LYS A 152 -7.71 -8.25 -2.17
N ALA A 153 -8.00 -8.16 -0.86
CA ALA A 153 -9.11 -8.92 -0.30
C ALA A 153 -10.35 -8.68 -1.18
N PRO A 154 -11.12 -9.71 -1.52
CA PRO A 154 -12.43 -9.51 -2.13
C PRO A 154 -13.15 -8.48 -1.26
N LYS A 155 -13.76 -7.46 -1.90
CA LYS A 155 -14.57 -6.48 -1.16
C LYS A 155 -15.57 -7.29 -0.34
N ALA A 156 -15.44 -7.25 1.00
CA ALA A 156 -16.36 -7.94 1.88
C ALA A 156 -17.78 -7.56 1.42
N PRO A 157 -18.71 -8.52 1.33
CA PRO A 157 -20.11 -8.22 1.06
C PRO A 157 -20.51 -7.11 2.04
N ILE A 158 -21.11 -6.04 1.55
CA ILE A 158 -21.63 -4.96 2.40
C ILE A 158 -22.60 -5.68 3.33
N ALA A 159 -22.24 -5.77 4.62
CA ALA A 159 -23.15 -6.30 5.62
C ALA A 159 -24.45 -5.50 5.49
N PRO A 160 -25.61 -6.17 5.40
CA PRO A 160 -26.87 -5.43 5.38
C PRO A 160 -26.90 -4.50 6.58
N PRO A 161 -27.43 -3.27 6.44
CA PRO A 161 -27.51 -2.34 7.56
C PRO A 161 -28.16 -3.06 8.74
N MET A 162 -27.44 -3.11 9.87
CA MET A 162 -28.02 -3.66 11.09
C MET A 162 -29.31 -2.89 11.35
N SER A 163 -30.44 -3.60 11.25
CA SER A 163 -31.74 -3.07 11.66
C SER A 163 -31.63 -2.72 13.14
N THR A 164 -31.46 -1.46 13.44
CA THR A 164 -31.60 -0.93 14.78
C THR A 164 -33.09 -0.94 15.13
N SER A 165 -33.62 -2.11 15.49
CA SER A 165 -34.90 -2.18 16.18
C SER A 165 -34.75 -1.40 17.49
N PRO A 166 -35.63 -0.43 17.78
CA PRO A 166 -35.58 0.30 19.05
C PRO A 166 -35.84 -0.71 20.18
N GLN A 167 -34.80 -1.06 20.92
CA GLN A 167 -34.95 -1.83 22.15
C GLN A 167 -35.75 -0.95 23.14
N LYS A 168 -37.02 -1.32 23.33
CA LYS A 168 -37.89 -0.74 24.34
C LYS A 168 -37.25 -1.03 25.70
N GLN A 169 -36.54 -0.04 26.27
CA GLN A 169 -36.08 -0.08 27.66
C GLN A 169 -37.28 -0.21 28.59
N GLY A 170 -37.53 -1.42 29.05
CA GLY A 170 -38.45 -1.69 30.13
C GLY A 170 -37.94 -1.08 31.43
N LYS A 171 -38.54 0.01 31.87
CA LYS A 171 -38.39 0.55 33.23
C LYS A 171 -38.96 -0.47 34.23
N GLY A 172 -38.13 -1.41 34.71
CA GLY A 172 -38.43 -2.20 35.88
C GLY A 172 -38.12 -1.42 37.16
N PRO A 173 -38.95 -1.53 38.20
CA PRO A 173 -38.67 -0.84 39.47
C PRO A 173 -37.43 -1.41 40.16
N GLN A 174 -36.43 -0.55 40.40
CA GLN A 174 -35.24 -0.88 41.15
C GLN A 174 -35.60 -1.11 42.62
N LYS A 175 -35.40 -2.33 43.10
CA LYS A 175 -35.51 -2.70 44.51
C LYS A 175 -34.31 -2.15 45.28
N PRO A 176 -34.45 -1.53 46.45
CA PRO A 176 -33.37 -0.98 47.25
C PRO A 176 -32.41 -2.08 47.69
N GLN A 177 -31.11 -1.88 47.45
CA GLN A 177 -30.02 -2.78 47.94
C GLN A 177 -29.72 -2.45 49.40
N PRO A 178 -29.56 -3.45 50.31
CA PRO A 178 -29.19 -3.20 51.69
C PRO A 178 -27.73 -2.75 51.79
N GLN A 179 -27.48 -1.70 52.54
CA GLN A 179 -26.17 -1.18 52.87
C GLN A 179 -25.41 -2.20 53.77
N GLY A 180 -24.37 -2.82 53.24
CA GLY A 180 -23.46 -3.67 53.99
C GLY A 180 -22.58 -2.86 54.92
N LYS A 181 -22.65 -3.20 56.21
CA LYS A 181 -21.89 -2.68 57.32
C LYS A 181 -20.39 -2.93 57.13
N LEU A 182 -19.59 -1.85 57.12
CA LEU A 182 -18.12 -1.89 57.17
C LEU A 182 -17.69 -2.46 58.53
N ARG A 183 -17.06 -3.63 58.51
CA ARG A 183 -16.27 -4.16 59.65
C ARG A 183 -14.84 -3.65 59.54
N GLY A 184 -14.42 -2.96 60.63
CA GLY A 184 -13.07 -2.48 60.81
C GLY A 184 -12.05 -3.65 60.84
N PHE A 185 -10.91 -3.43 60.25
CA PHE A 185 -9.74 -4.27 60.37
C PHE A 185 -8.74 -3.55 61.28
N GLU A 186 -8.65 -4.04 62.54
CA GLU A 186 -7.61 -3.67 63.51
C GLU A 186 -6.26 -4.28 63.07
N ARG A 187 -5.25 -3.47 63.33
CA ARG A 187 -3.81 -3.86 63.11
C ARG A 187 -3.33 -4.67 64.29
N HIS A 188 -2.52 -5.68 64.00
CA HIS A 188 -1.42 -6.17 64.81
C HIS A 188 -0.22 -6.44 63.94
#